data_e8385a6870fe798b87f00cdf67a1f360
#
_entry.id   e8385a6870fe798b87f00cdf67a1f360
#
_cell.length_a   1.000
_cell.length_b   1.000
_cell.length_c   1.000
_cell.angle_alpha   90.00
_cell.angle_beta   90.00
_cell.angle_gamma   90.00
#
_symmetry.space_group_name_H-M   'P 1'
#
loop_
_entity.id
_entity.type
_entity.pdbx_description
1 polymer ?
#
loop_
_entity_poly.entity_id
_entity_poly.type
_entity_poly.pdbx_seq_one_letter_code
_entity_poly.pdbx_strand_id
1 'polypeptide(L)'
;IVPFRTEWSIYDTDARIAGTIDLLAAEPDGTYKIYDWKRSNKIDPNPKKFWNYGKNGLERLPDTTYYHYCLQQNLYRYILQKNYGLKVSEMNLVVLHYDYNNPIVLPVPLLQYEVQKIIEYVTKEQQL
;
A
#
# COMPACT_ATOMS: atom_id res chain seq x y z
N ILE A 1 -3.64 17.76 -8.90
CA ILE A 1 -2.57 16.91 -8.36
C ILE A 1 -1.23 17.50 -8.73
N VAL A 2 -0.38 17.70 -7.74
CA VAL A 2 0.98 18.21 -7.94
C VAL A 2 1.93 17.02 -7.75
N PRO A 3 2.50 16.47 -8.83
CA PRO A 3 3.42 15.36 -8.71
C PRO A 3 4.69 15.75 -7.95
N PHE A 4 5.12 14.91 -7.02
CA PHE A 4 6.39 15.05 -6.32
C PHE A 4 7.41 14.04 -6.87
N ARG A 5 7.02 12.78 -6.98
CA ARG A 5 7.83 11.71 -7.54
C ARG A 5 6.95 10.75 -8.34
N THR A 6 7.48 10.23 -9.42
CA THR A 6 6.85 9.17 -10.22
C THR A 6 7.82 8.01 -10.36
N GLU A 7 7.29 6.79 -10.40
CA GLU A 7 8.08 5.56 -10.55
C GLU A 7 9.29 5.54 -9.60
N TRP A 8 9.04 5.88 -8.34
CA TRP A 8 10.08 6.07 -7.35
C TRP A 8 10.33 4.80 -6.55
N SER A 9 11.55 4.25 -6.67
CA SER A 9 11.97 3.09 -5.89
C SER A 9 12.37 3.51 -4.48
N ILE A 10 11.77 2.89 -3.49
CA ILE A 10 12.04 3.16 -2.08
C ILE A 10 12.43 1.87 -1.38
N TYR A 11 13.16 1.98 -0.28
CA TYR A 11 13.59 0.80 0.48
C TYR A 11 13.80 1.12 1.95
N ASP A 12 13.75 0.04 2.75
CA ASP A 12 14.13 0.05 4.16
C ASP A 12 15.17 -1.05 4.39
N THR A 13 16.38 -0.66 4.76
CA THR A 13 17.47 -1.59 4.97
C THR A 13 17.28 -2.45 6.21
N ASP A 14 16.66 -1.91 7.25
CA ASP A 14 16.46 -2.64 8.51
C ASP A 14 15.53 -3.83 8.33
N ALA A 15 14.41 -3.63 7.65
CA ALA A 15 13.45 -4.68 7.36
C ALA A 15 13.73 -5.40 6.04
N ARG A 16 14.67 -4.89 5.23
CA ARG A 16 14.99 -5.42 3.89
C ARG A 16 13.78 -5.51 2.99
N ILE A 17 12.97 -4.47 3.00
CA ILE A 17 11.81 -4.35 2.10
C ILE A 17 12.02 -3.20 1.14
N ALA A 18 11.51 -3.39 -0.07
CA ALA A 18 11.63 -2.40 -1.14
C ALA A 18 10.38 -2.42 -2.00
N GLY A 19 10.15 -1.36 -2.73
CA GLY A 19 9.06 -1.27 -3.69
C GLY A 19 9.18 -0.05 -4.55
N THR A 20 8.25 0.08 -5.50
CA THR A 20 8.20 1.22 -6.40
C THR A 20 6.83 1.90 -6.28
N ILE A 21 6.85 3.20 -6.01
CA ILE A 21 5.65 4.03 -5.93
C ILE A 21 5.41 4.61 -7.32
N ASP A 22 4.20 4.38 -7.88
CA ASP A 22 3.86 4.89 -9.21
C ASP A 22 3.77 6.41 -9.22
N LEU A 23 3.07 6.99 -8.24
CA LEU A 23 2.95 8.44 -8.10
C LEU A 23 2.84 8.82 -6.64
N LEU A 24 3.68 9.75 -6.22
CA LEU A 24 3.58 10.45 -4.94
C LEU A 24 3.26 11.91 -5.25
N ALA A 25 2.10 12.38 -4.79
CA ALA A 25 1.63 13.74 -5.01
C ALA A 25 1.83 14.58 -3.75
N ALA A 26 2.29 15.82 -3.95
CA ALA A 26 2.45 16.79 -2.85
C ALA A 26 1.15 17.56 -2.64
N GLU A 27 0.79 17.78 -1.38
CA GLU A 27 -0.38 18.56 -0.99
C GLU A 27 0.04 19.92 -0.42
N PRO A 28 -0.83 20.95 -0.52
CA PRO A 28 -0.49 22.29 -0.01
C PRO A 28 -0.19 22.32 1.49
N ASP A 29 -0.73 21.38 2.27
CA ASP A 29 -0.53 21.31 3.72
C ASP A 29 0.79 20.62 4.12
N GLY A 30 1.64 20.26 3.16
CA GLY A 30 2.92 19.59 3.41
C GLY A 30 2.83 18.08 3.55
N THR A 31 1.65 17.50 3.35
CA THR A 31 1.50 16.05 3.31
C THR A 31 1.59 15.52 1.89
N TYR A 32 1.56 14.21 1.76
CA TYR A 32 1.69 13.53 0.47
C TYR A 32 0.61 12.47 0.34
N LYS A 33 0.23 12.19 -0.92
CA LYS A 33 -0.73 11.14 -1.25
C LYS A 33 -0.08 10.14 -2.20
N ILE A 34 -0.28 8.86 -1.92
CA ILE A 34 0.20 7.77 -2.79
C ILE A 34 -0.91 7.38 -3.75
N TYR A 35 -0.55 7.25 -5.03
CA TYR A 35 -1.43 6.70 -6.07
C TYR A 35 -0.72 5.54 -6.74
N ASP A 36 -1.42 4.41 -6.85
CA ASP A 36 -0.88 3.21 -7.48
C ASP A 36 -1.86 2.72 -8.55
N TRP A 37 -1.35 2.55 -9.77
CA TRP A 37 -2.16 2.14 -10.92
C TRP A 37 -2.30 0.62 -10.95
N LYS A 38 -3.53 0.14 -11.06
CA LYS A 38 -3.82 -1.29 -11.22
C LYS A 38 -4.70 -1.49 -12.46
N ARG A 39 -4.25 -2.32 -13.37
CA ARG A 39 -5.00 -2.66 -14.58
C ARG A 39 -5.72 -3.99 -14.35
N SER A 40 -6.93 -3.92 -13.79
CA SER A 40 -7.68 -5.12 -13.44
C SER A 40 -9.15 -4.81 -13.26
N ASN A 41 -10.01 -5.77 -13.63
CA ASN A 41 -11.44 -5.73 -13.32
C ASN A 41 -11.79 -6.62 -12.13
N LYS A 42 -10.79 -7.14 -11.41
CA LYS A 42 -10.97 -8.13 -10.33
C LYS A 42 -10.71 -7.56 -8.94
N ILE A 43 -10.49 -6.25 -8.82
CA ILE A 43 -10.21 -5.63 -7.52
C ILE A 43 -11.54 -5.24 -6.89
N ASP A 44 -11.91 -5.93 -5.82
CA ASP A 44 -13.15 -5.70 -5.09
C ASP A 44 -12.82 -5.44 -3.61
N PRO A 45 -13.10 -4.20 -3.10
CA PRO A 45 -12.88 -3.89 -1.68
C PRO A 45 -13.77 -4.70 -0.74
N ASN A 46 -14.93 -5.17 -1.23
CA ASN A 46 -15.91 -5.90 -0.40
C ASN A 46 -16.33 -7.19 -1.11
N PRO A 47 -15.40 -8.16 -1.26
CA PRO A 47 -15.75 -9.40 -1.95
C PRO A 47 -16.83 -10.15 -1.17
N LYS A 48 -17.85 -10.62 -1.87
CA LYS A 48 -18.94 -11.40 -1.28
C LYS A 48 -18.46 -12.77 -0.81
N LYS A 49 -17.40 -13.27 -1.42
CA LYS A 49 -16.82 -14.57 -1.09
C LYS A 49 -15.30 -14.46 -1.02
N PHE A 50 -14.74 -14.86 0.10
CA PHE A 50 -13.31 -15.11 0.25
C PHE A 50 -13.16 -16.32 1.18
N TRP A 51 -12.11 -17.10 0.97
CA TRP A 51 -11.97 -18.38 1.64
C TRP A 51 -11.00 -18.36 2.81
N ASN A 52 -10.09 -17.39 2.82
CA ASN A 52 -9.03 -17.35 3.80
C ASN A 52 -8.81 -15.94 4.35
N TYR A 53 -8.29 -15.90 5.57
CA TYR A 53 -7.70 -14.69 6.15
C TYR A 53 -6.18 -14.81 6.09
N GLY A 54 -5.49 -13.71 6.35
CA GLY A 54 -4.03 -13.72 6.42
C GLY A 54 -3.52 -14.56 7.60
N LYS A 55 -2.20 -14.66 7.70
CA LYS A 55 -1.49 -15.44 8.74
C LYS A 55 -0.40 -14.58 9.37
N ASN A 56 0.15 -15.05 10.50
CA ASN A 56 1.31 -14.44 11.15
C ASN A 56 1.11 -12.96 11.49
N GLY A 57 -0.03 -12.63 12.10
CA GLY A 57 -0.40 -11.28 12.48
C GLY A 57 -1.33 -10.58 11.50
N LEU A 58 -1.69 -11.25 10.40
CA LEU A 58 -2.58 -10.71 9.38
C LEU A 58 -3.99 -11.32 9.42
N GLU A 59 -4.34 -11.98 10.52
CA GLU A 59 -5.59 -12.72 10.65
C GLU A 59 -6.82 -11.82 10.60
N ARG A 60 -6.65 -10.51 10.80
CA ARG A 60 -7.74 -9.53 10.71
C ARG A 60 -8.09 -9.17 9.27
N LEU A 61 -7.25 -9.55 8.29
CA LEU A 61 -7.44 -9.19 6.89
C LEU A 61 -7.89 -10.37 6.07
N PRO A 62 -8.92 -10.21 5.22
CA PRO A 62 -9.21 -11.20 4.19
C PRO A 62 -8.02 -11.38 3.26
N ASP A 63 -7.75 -12.64 2.89
CA ASP A 63 -6.69 -12.96 1.92
C ASP A 63 -7.22 -12.74 0.51
N THR A 64 -7.25 -11.49 0.07
CA THR A 64 -7.78 -11.07 -1.23
C THR A 64 -6.81 -10.15 -1.94
N THR A 65 -6.97 -10.03 -3.27
CA THR A 65 -6.14 -9.15 -4.09
C THR A 65 -6.20 -7.70 -3.60
N TYR A 66 -7.40 -7.22 -3.26
CA TYR A 66 -7.55 -5.84 -2.76
C TYR A 66 -6.72 -5.62 -1.50
N TYR A 67 -6.83 -6.50 -0.51
CA TYR A 67 -6.11 -6.34 0.76
C TYR A 67 -4.60 -6.56 0.61
N HIS A 68 -4.16 -7.39 -0.34
CA HIS A 68 -2.73 -7.49 -0.67
C HIS A 68 -2.19 -6.17 -1.18
N TYR A 69 -2.92 -5.48 -2.07
CA TYR A 69 -2.53 -4.16 -2.56
C TYR A 69 -2.59 -3.10 -1.47
N CYS A 70 -3.62 -3.13 -0.61
CA CYS A 70 -3.71 -2.21 0.52
C CYS A 70 -2.52 -2.36 1.47
N LEU A 71 -2.13 -3.59 1.76
CA LEU A 71 -0.99 -3.88 2.63
C LEU A 71 0.31 -3.37 2.01
N GLN A 72 0.49 -3.56 0.70
CA GLN A 72 1.65 -3.04 -0.03
C GLN A 72 1.75 -1.53 0.10
N GLN A 73 0.65 -0.80 -0.08
CA GLN A 73 0.62 0.65 0.04
C GLN A 73 0.96 1.09 1.47
N ASN A 74 0.46 0.38 2.46
CA ASN A 74 0.75 0.67 3.86
C ASN A 74 2.23 0.45 4.19
N LEU A 75 2.87 -0.54 3.59
CA LEU A 75 4.32 -0.74 3.72
C LEU A 75 5.09 0.41 3.08
N TYR A 76 4.66 0.90 1.93
CA TYR A 76 5.26 2.07 1.30
C TYR A 76 5.14 3.32 2.18
N ARG A 77 3.96 3.54 2.77
CA ARG A 77 3.77 4.63 3.73
C ARG A 77 4.74 4.52 4.90
N TYR A 78 4.89 3.33 5.45
CA TYR A 78 5.83 3.06 6.53
C TYR A 78 7.27 3.45 6.15
N ILE A 79 7.73 3.03 4.97
CA ILE A 79 9.07 3.35 4.47
C ILE A 79 9.24 4.85 4.29
N LEU A 80 8.27 5.51 3.66
CA LEU A 80 8.33 6.95 3.41
C LEU A 80 8.40 7.75 4.70
N GLN A 81 7.61 7.40 5.69
CA GLN A 81 7.60 8.12 6.97
C GLN A 81 8.86 7.85 7.79
N LYS A 82 9.33 6.60 7.83
CA LYS A 82 10.51 6.22 8.60
C LYS A 82 11.80 6.74 8.00
N ASN A 83 12.01 6.55 6.69
CA ASN A 83 13.32 6.77 6.07
C ASN A 83 13.44 8.04 5.27
N TYR A 84 12.32 8.59 4.81
CA TYR A 84 12.31 9.77 3.96
C TYR A 84 11.68 10.99 4.62
N GLY A 85 11.13 10.83 5.82
CA GLY A 85 10.53 11.93 6.58
C GLY A 85 9.28 12.54 5.95
N LEU A 86 8.59 11.79 5.09
CA LEU A 86 7.41 12.27 4.37
C LEU A 86 6.14 11.81 5.06
N LYS A 87 5.27 12.76 5.39
CA LYS A 87 3.98 12.45 6.02
C LYS A 87 2.94 12.13 4.95
N VAL A 88 2.46 10.90 4.93
CA VAL A 88 1.48 10.42 3.96
C VAL A 88 0.09 10.52 4.55
N SER A 89 -0.77 11.35 3.95
CA SER A 89 -2.14 11.58 4.41
C SER A 89 -3.15 10.62 3.81
N GLU A 90 -2.89 10.13 2.59
CA GLU A 90 -3.79 9.19 1.90
C GLU A 90 -3.00 8.24 1.03
N MET A 91 -3.59 7.06 0.83
CA MET A 91 -3.12 6.07 -0.13
C MET A 91 -4.30 5.66 -1.00
N ASN A 92 -4.08 5.52 -2.30
CA ASN A 92 -5.15 5.25 -3.25
C ASN A 92 -4.71 4.23 -4.29
N LEU A 93 -5.61 3.31 -4.62
CA LEU A 93 -5.48 2.45 -5.80
C LEU A 93 -6.30 3.07 -6.92
N VAL A 94 -5.71 3.24 -8.09
CA VAL A 94 -6.39 3.75 -9.28
C VAL A 94 -6.58 2.57 -10.22
N VAL A 95 -7.81 2.10 -10.34
CA VAL A 95 -8.13 0.90 -11.12
C VAL A 95 -8.49 1.31 -12.54
N LEU A 96 -7.74 0.78 -13.50
CA LEU A 96 -7.90 1.04 -14.92
C LEU A 96 -8.25 -0.26 -15.62
N HIS A 97 -9.35 -0.27 -16.36
CA HIS A 97 -9.74 -1.41 -17.18
C HIS A 97 -10.64 -0.96 -18.31
N TYR A 98 -10.54 -1.62 -19.47
CA TYR A 98 -11.34 -1.26 -20.63
C TYR A 98 -12.84 -1.45 -20.40
N ASP A 99 -13.26 -2.26 -19.41
CA ASP A 99 -14.67 -2.42 -19.02
C ASP A 99 -15.20 -1.18 -18.28
N TYR A 100 -14.32 -0.28 -17.83
CA TYR A 100 -14.71 0.91 -17.07
C TYR A 100 -14.58 2.15 -17.95
N ASN A 101 -15.61 2.97 -17.97
CA ASN A 101 -15.59 4.23 -18.73
C ASN A 101 -14.59 5.23 -18.16
N ASN A 102 -14.40 5.21 -16.84
CA ASN A 102 -13.49 6.11 -16.13
C ASN A 102 -12.66 5.32 -15.11
N PRO A 103 -11.47 5.81 -14.75
CA PRO A 103 -10.70 5.20 -13.67
C PRO A 103 -11.50 5.17 -12.36
N ILE A 104 -11.38 4.09 -11.62
CA ILE A 104 -12.01 3.95 -10.30
C ILE A 104 -10.93 4.18 -9.25
N VAL A 105 -11.13 5.17 -8.37
CA VAL A 105 -10.21 5.45 -7.28
C VAL A 105 -10.72 4.77 -6.01
N LEU A 106 -9.93 3.85 -5.48
CA LEU A 106 -10.25 3.13 -4.24
C LEU A 106 -9.33 3.64 -3.13
N PRO A 107 -9.88 4.31 -2.09
CA PRO A 107 -9.07 4.68 -0.95
C PRO A 107 -8.59 3.44 -0.21
N VAL A 108 -7.35 3.50 0.28
CA VAL A 108 -6.72 2.40 1.00
C VAL A 108 -6.82 2.67 2.49
N PRO A 109 -7.37 1.74 3.28
CA PRO A 109 -7.45 1.92 4.72
C PRO A 109 -6.07 1.88 5.37
N LEU A 110 -5.93 2.56 6.50
CA LEU A 110 -4.70 2.55 7.28
C LEU A 110 -4.59 1.22 8.04
N LEU A 111 -3.52 0.46 7.77
CA LEU A 111 -3.30 -0.87 8.33
C LEU A 111 -2.05 -0.89 9.22
N GLN A 112 -1.98 -0.01 10.22
CA GLN A 112 -0.79 0.13 11.08
C GLN A 112 -0.48 -1.14 11.87
N TYR A 113 -1.50 -1.81 12.39
CA TYR A 113 -1.32 -3.06 13.15
C TYR A 113 -0.66 -4.13 12.27
N GLU A 114 -1.19 -4.33 11.06
CA GLU A 114 -0.69 -5.36 10.13
C GLU A 114 0.72 -5.04 9.65
N VAL A 115 1.02 -3.77 9.37
CA VAL A 115 2.38 -3.34 9.01
C VAL A 115 3.35 -3.64 10.16
N GLN A 116 2.97 -3.31 11.40
CA GLN A 116 3.82 -3.57 12.56
C GLN A 116 4.11 -5.08 12.69
N LYS A 117 3.11 -5.92 12.47
CA LYS A 117 3.30 -7.38 12.53
C LYS A 117 4.22 -7.88 11.43
N ILE A 118 4.12 -7.34 10.22
CA ILE A 118 5.03 -7.70 9.12
C ILE A 118 6.45 -7.30 9.46
N ILE A 119 6.66 -6.07 9.94
CA ILE A 119 8.00 -5.57 10.28
C ILE A 119 8.62 -6.42 11.39
N GLU A 120 7.87 -6.75 12.43
CA GLU A 120 8.33 -7.63 13.49
C GLU A 120 8.73 -9.01 12.94
N TYR A 121 7.90 -9.59 12.07
CA TYR A 121 8.15 -10.91 11.51
C TYR A 121 9.41 -10.93 10.64
N VAL A 122 9.56 -9.99 9.70
CA VAL A 122 10.73 -9.99 8.80
C VAL A 122 12.01 -9.63 9.55
N THR A 123 11.94 -8.76 10.55
CA THR A 123 13.10 -8.41 11.39
C THR A 123 13.55 -9.62 12.19
N LYS A 124 12.62 -10.36 12.77
CA LYS A 124 12.91 -11.58 13.53
C LYS A 124 13.54 -12.66 12.66
N GLU A 125 13.01 -12.86 11.44
CA GLU A 125 13.56 -13.82 10.49
C GLU A 125 15.02 -13.51 10.13
N GLN A 126 15.36 -12.23 10.04
CA GLN A 126 16.73 -11.81 9.70
C GLN A 126 17.72 -12.01 10.83
N GLN A 127 17.28 -12.24 12.06
CA GLN A 127 18.12 -12.46 13.22
C GLN A 127 18.48 -13.94 13.44
N LEU A 128 17.92 -14.82 12.66
CA LEU A 128 18.17 -16.28 12.79
C LEU A 128 19.43 -16.72 12.04
#